data_fe917a2340aa70f040bf68755149ab41
#
_entry.id   fe917a2340aa70f040bf68755149ab41
#
_cell.length_a   1.000
_cell.length_b   1.000
_cell.length_c   1.000
_cell.angle_alpha   90.00
_cell.angle_beta   90.00
_cell.angle_gamma   90.00
#
_symmetry.space_group_name_H-M   'P 1'
#
loop_
_entity.id
_entity.type
_entity.pdbx_description
1 polymer ?
#
loop_
_entity_poly.entity_id
_entity_poly.type
_entity_poly.pdbx_seq_one_letter_code
_entity_poly.pdbx_strand_id
1 'polypeptide(L)'
;MLRESGSGEDISEVSGKVLSRNLTLLTAGNISSLVIDSLCDQAQEENIAVAGLYCDFLAQQEQTTTNIMGAILKQLVSRGGIPNHVRVAYQKGKMEFGGRGPRLVDLMGMLKITIASIPQVFICLDALDECLPKHIPELLESLRDIVRESLRIRIFLTGRPHVKGDAQRYFSKVVVIPISPNLDDIQNYVETRLDRDLEPEAMSNDLRVDIVRVILEKISDM
;
A
#
# COMPACT_ATOMS: atom_id res chain seq x y z
N MET A 1 -8.18 7.24 25.44
CA MET A 1 -8.24 5.77 25.31
C MET A 1 -9.33 5.50 24.27
N LEU A 2 -8.99 5.53 22.99
CA LEU A 2 -9.90 5.21 21.90
C LEU A 2 -9.89 3.69 21.78
N ARG A 3 -10.99 3.04 22.09
CA ARG A 3 -11.21 1.63 21.73
C ARG A 3 -11.37 1.58 20.22
N GLU A 4 -10.40 0.98 19.56
CA GLU A 4 -10.51 0.57 18.16
C GLU A 4 -11.48 -0.61 18.07
N SER A 5 -12.75 -0.30 17.82
CA SER A 5 -13.76 -1.27 17.41
C SER A 5 -14.01 -1.05 15.91
N GLY A 6 -13.12 -1.53 15.09
CA GLY A 6 -13.29 -1.44 13.65
C GLY A 6 -13.10 -2.80 13.01
N SER A 7 -13.97 -3.18 12.10
CA SER A 7 -13.97 -4.33 11.19
C SER A 7 -13.33 -5.62 11.73
N GLY A 8 -14.04 -6.72 11.76
CA GLY A 8 -13.75 -8.00 12.40
C GLY A 8 -12.37 -8.67 12.24
N GLU A 9 -11.35 -7.98 11.75
CA GLU A 9 -9.95 -8.39 11.83
C GLU A 9 -9.14 -7.34 12.60
N ASP A 10 -8.53 -7.76 13.72
CA ASP A 10 -7.63 -6.95 14.53
C ASP A 10 -6.37 -6.60 13.72
N ILE A 11 -5.84 -5.37 13.87
CA ILE A 11 -4.62 -4.91 13.20
C ILE A 11 -3.44 -5.86 13.48
N SER A 12 -3.36 -6.43 14.68
CA SER A 12 -2.36 -7.43 15.04
C SER A 12 -2.47 -8.70 14.19
N GLU A 13 -3.68 -9.15 13.88
CA GLU A 13 -3.92 -10.30 13.00
C GLU A 13 -3.55 -9.98 11.55
N VAL A 14 -3.92 -8.79 11.05
CA VAL A 14 -3.55 -8.33 9.72
C VAL A 14 -2.02 -8.22 9.60
N SER A 15 -1.36 -7.60 10.57
CA SER A 15 0.11 -7.52 10.62
C SER A 15 0.75 -8.91 10.64
N GLY A 16 0.22 -9.85 11.44
CA GLY A 16 0.69 -11.24 11.46
C GLY A 16 0.55 -11.94 10.11
N LYS A 17 -0.56 -11.71 9.39
CA LYS A 17 -0.77 -12.26 8.04
C LYS A 17 0.19 -11.64 7.03
N VAL A 18 0.48 -10.33 7.11
CA VAL A 18 1.48 -9.67 6.27
C VAL A 18 2.87 -10.24 6.51
N LEU A 19 3.25 -10.46 7.77
CA LEU A 19 4.54 -11.01 8.16
C LEU A 19 4.75 -12.45 7.69
N SER A 20 3.67 -13.24 7.57
CA SER A 20 3.74 -14.68 7.29
C SER A 20 3.68 -15.04 5.80
N ARG A 21 3.27 -14.15 4.91
CA ARG A 21 3.01 -14.44 3.49
C ARG A 21 3.80 -13.54 2.55
N ASN A 22 4.10 -14.06 1.34
CA ASN A 22 4.85 -13.31 0.35
C ASN A 22 4.04 -12.19 -0.32
N LEU A 23 2.71 -12.35 -0.37
CA LEU A 23 1.79 -11.34 -0.85
C LEU A 23 0.53 -11.32 -0.01
N THR A 24 0.14 -10.15 0.45
CA THR A 24 -1.13 -9.86 1.12
C THR A 24 -1.82 -8.71 0.37
N LEU A 25 -3.11 -8.88 0.10
CA LEU A 25 -3.96 -7.87 -0.53
C LEU A 25 -5.12 -7.54 0.40
N LEU A 26 -5.29 -6.26 0.71
CA LEU A 26 -6.47 -5.71 1.37
C LEU A 26 -7.41 -5.08 0.34
N THR A 27 -8.69 -5.34 0.47
CA THR A 27 -9.70 -4.88 -0.50
C THR A 27 -10.57 -3.75 -0.01
N ALA A 28 -10.16 -2.98 0.96
CA ALA A 28 -10.67 -1.64 1.27
C ALA A 28 -9.94 -0.98 2.44
N GLY A 29 -9.90 0.33 2.43
CA GLY A 29 -9.87 1.22 3.58
C GLY A 29 -8.52 1.62 4.17
N ASN A 30 -8.61 2.49 5.14
CA ASN A 30 -7.52 3.26 5.78
C ASN A 30 -6.60 2.45 6.72
N ILE A 31 -6.59 1.12 6.65
CA ILE A 31 -5.74 0.27 7.51
C ILE A 31 -4.30 0.22 7.01
N SER A 32 -4.06 0.57 5.74
CA SER A 32 -2.74 0.52 5.13
C SER A 32 -1.69 1.34 5.87
N SER A 33 -2.02 2.56 6.29
CA SER A 33 -1.11 3.41 7.05
C SER A 33 -0.74 2.78 8.40
N LEU A 34 -1.71 2.22 9.12
CA LEU A 34 -1.48 1.57 10.41
C LEU A 34 -0.59 0.31 10.27
N VAL A 35 -0.80 -0.46 9.20
CA VAL A 35 0.07 -1.62 8.91
C VAL A 35 1.47 -1.18 8.54
N ILE A 36 1.62 -0.15 7.71
CA ILE A 36 2.93 0.39 7.33
C ILE A 36 3.65 0.96 8.56
N ASP A 37 2.96 1.73 9.40
CA ASP A 37 3.51 2.29 10.62
C ASP A 37 3.97 1.18 11.58
N SER A 38 3.13 0.17 11.80
CA SER A 38 3.49 -1.02 12.62
C SER A 38 4.72 -1.75 12.08
N LEU A 39 4.84 -1.91 10.75
CA LEU A 39 6.02 -2.51 10.12
C LEU A 39 7.26 -1.61 10.24
N CYS A 40 7.09 -0.29 10.18
CA CYS A 40 8.17 0.67 10.37
C CYS A 40 8.69 0.67 11.81
N ASP A 41 7.81 0.53 12.80
CA ASP A 41 8.19 0.43 14.21
C ASP A 41 8.99 -0.85 14.47
N GLN A 42 8.51 -2.00 13.96
CA GLN A 42 9.25 -3.27 14.03
C GLN A 42 10.62 -3.19 13.32
N ALA A 43 10.69 -2.46 12.22
CA ALA A 43 11.92 -2.27 11.46
C ALA A 43 12.99 -1.45 12.19
N GLN A 44 12.65 -0.73 13.28
CA GLN A 44 13.61 -0.05 14.13
C GLN A 44 14.31 -1.01 15.09
N GLU A 45 13.61 -2.06 15.51
CA GLU A 45 14.12 -3.05 16.46
C GLU A 45 14.84 -4.23 15.78
N GLU A 46 14.48 -4.51 14.52
CA GLU A 46 14.99 -5.63 13.73
C GLU A 46 15.70 -5.12 12.47
N ASN A 47 16.55 -5.97 11.89
CA ASN A 47 17.24 -5.65 10.63
C ASN A 47 16.29 -5.86 9.41
N ILE A 48 15.19 -5.12 9.42
CA ILE A 48 14.11 -5.16 8.43
C ILE A 48 14.11 -3.85 7.63
N ALA A 49 13.85 -3.91 6.34
CA ALA A 49 13.60 -2.73 5.52
C ALA A 49 12.15 -2.68 5.04
N VAL A 50 11.54 -1.52 5.16
CA VAL A 50 10.18 -1.25 4.71
C VAL A 50 10.23 -0.16 3.64
N ALA A 51 9.57 -0.40 2.51
CA ALA A 51 9.30 0.60 1.48
C ALA A 51 7.79 0.74 1.33
N GLY A 52 7.25 1.91 1.68
CA GLY A 52 5.83 2.24 1.59
C GLY A 52 5.57 3.30 0.52
N LEU A 53 4.59 3.07 -0.35
CA LEU A 53 4.14 4.02 -1.35
C LEU A 53 2.62 4.09 -1.33
N TYR A 54 2.13 5.32 -1.46
CA TYR A 54 0.71 5.62 -1.60
C TYR A 54 0.46 6.06 -3.04
N CYS A 55 -0.37 5.30 -3.76
CA CYS A 55 -0.82 5.71 -5.07
C CYS A 55 -1.84 6.84 -4.92
N ASP A 56 -1.80 7.81 -5.85
CA ASP A 56 -2.66 8.99 -5.84
C ASP A 56 -3.26 9.19 -7.23
N PHE A 57 -4.57 9.24 -7.29
CA PHE A 57 -5.32 9.46 -8.53
C PHE A 57 -4.90 10.74 -9.26
N LEU A 58 -4.57 11.80 -8.53
CA LEU A 58 -4.16 13.08 -9.12
C LEU A 58 -2.76 13.01 -9.75
N ALA A 59 -1.91 12.10 -9.28
CA ALA A 59 -0.54 11.93 -9.74
C ALA A 59 -0.34 10.72 -10.68
N GLN A 60 -1.42 10.15 -11.22
CA GLN A 60 -1.40 8.90 -12.04
C GLN A 60 -0.36 8.90 -13.17
N GLN A 61 -0.16 10.04 -13.84
CA GLN A 61 0.76 10.13 -14.98
C GLN A 61 2.23 9.96 -14.56
N GLU A 62 2.55 10.31 -13.32
CA GLU A 62 3.89 10.20 -12.76
C GLU A 62 4.14 8.84 -12.12
N GLN A 63 3.08 8.08 -11.84
CA GLN A 63 3.15 6.77 -11.18
C GLN A 63 3.38 5.65 -12.21
N THR A 64 4.43 5.81 -13.01
CA THR A 64 4.89 4.75 -13.91
C THR A 64 5.59 3.64 -13.12
N THR A 65 5.63 2.42 -13.68
CA THR A 65 6.38 1.30 -13.08
C THR A 65 7.81 1.70 -12.73
N THR A 66 8.49 2.42 -13.63
CA THR A 66 9.86 2.90 -13.42
C THR A 66 9.97 3.82 -12.21
N ASN A 67 9.03 4.77 -12.04
CA ASN A 67 9.05 5.70 -10.92
C ASN A 67 8.74 5.01 -9.60
N ILE A 68 7.77 4.10 -9.58
CA ILE A 68 7.42 3.30 -8.40
C ILE A 68 8.61 2.44 -7.97
N MET A 69 9.24 1.70 -8.90
CA MET A 69 10.41 0.87 -8.58
C MET A 69 11.62 1.71 -8.15
N GLY A 70 11.79 2.90 -8.72
CA GLY A 70 12.80 3.87 -8.29
C GLY A 70 12.55 4.40 -6.88
N ALA A 71 11.30 4.67 -6.52
CA ALA A 71 10.91 5.10 -5.18
C ALA A 71 11.13 3.99 -4.13
N ILE A 72 10.82 2.72 -4.47
CA ILE A 72 11.14 1.57 -3.63
C ILE A 72 12.66 1.49 -3.39
N LEU A 73 13.46 1.52 -4.46
CA LEU A 73 14.92 1.47 -4.34
C LEU A 73 15.45 2.60 -3.44
N LYS A 74 14.97 3.83 -3.65
CA LYS A 74 15.35 5.00 -2.85
C LYS A 74 15.10 4.77 -1.36
N GLN A 75 13.94 4.25 -0.99
CA GLN A 75 13.61 3.98 0.42
C GLN A 75 14.47 2.87 1.01
N LEU A 76 14.71 1.77 0.27
CA LEU A 76 15.55 0.66 0.75
C LEU A 76 17.01 1.06 0.98
N VAL A 77 17.56 1.99 0.18
CA VAL A 77 18.95 2.43 0.33
C VAL A 77 19.13 3.60 1.30
N SER A 78 18.04 4.26 1.72
CA SER A 78 18.13 5.48 2.55
C SER A 78 18.66 5.23 3.95
N ARG A 79 18.46 4.04 4.51
CA ARG A 79 18.83 3.71 5.91
C ARG A 79 20.30 3.41 6.12
N GLY A 80 21.01 2.91 5.12
CA GLY A 80 22.42 2.44 5.26
C GLY A 80 23.44 3.22 4.41
N GLY A 81 23.01 4.33 3.80
CA GLY A 81 23.80 5.03 2.79
C GLY A 81 23.69 4.35 1.42
N ILE A 82 24.05 5.08 0.35
CA ILE A 82 23.92 4.57 -1.02
C ILE A 82 24.96 3.48 -1.29
N PRO A 83 24.54 2.22 -1.52
CA PRO A 83 25.46 1.14 -1.83
C PRO A 83 26.29 1.43 -3.09
N ASN A 84 27.52 0.90 -3.14
CA ASN A 84 28.42 1.18 -4.25
C ASN A 84 27.86 0.75 -5.62
N HIS A 85 27.16 -0.38 -5.69
CA HIS A 85 26.54 -0.86 -6.94
C HIS A 85 25.47 0.11 -7.47
N VAL A 86 24.68 0.76 -6.58
CA VAL A 86 23.69 1.77 -6.96
C VAL A 86 24.39 3.03 -7.45
N ARG A 87 25.46 3.46 -6.75
CA ARG A 87 26.25 4.63 -7.14
C ARG A 87 26.89 4.45 -8.50
N VAL A 88 27.50 3.30 -8.75
CA VAL A 88 28.15 2.96 -10.03
C VAL A 88 27.11 2.91 -11.16
N ALA A 89 25.98 2.23 -10.95
CA ALA A 89 24.92 2.15 -11.95
C ALA A 89 24.33 3.53 -12.28
N TYR A 90 24.14 4.40 -11.27
CA TYR A 90 23.67 5.76 -11.46
C TYR A 90 24.68 6.60 -12.26
N GLN A 91 25.98 6.54 -11.93
CA GLN A 91 27.03 7.26 -12.65
C GLN A 91 27.13 6.81 -14.11
N LYS A 92 27.07 5.48 -14.35
CA LYS A 92 27.05 4.92 -15.69
C LYS A 92 25.84 5.43 -16.49
N GLY A 93 24.65 5.38 -15.91
CA GLY A 93 23.43 5.87 -16.56
C GLY A 93 23.50 7.37 -16.89
N LYS A 94 24.07 8.19 -16.01
CA LYS A 94 24.26 9.62 -16.24
C LYS A 94 25.20 9.91 -17.41
N MET A 95 26.27 9.14 -17.59
CA MET A 95 27.21 9.29 -18.68
C MET A 95 26.66 8.79 -20.03
N GLU A 96 26.00 7.61 -20.01
CA GLU A 96 25.53 6.96 -21.26
C GLU A 96 24.23 7.59 -21.82
N PHE A 97 23.37 8.15 -20.97
CA PHE A 97 22.01 8.57 -21.37
C PHE A 97 21.77 10.08 -21.31
N GLY A 98 22.83 10.90 -21.24
CA GLY A 98 22.69 12.37 -21.30
C GLY A 98 21.81 12.96 -20.18
N GLY A 99 21.84 12.35 -18.98
CA GLY A 99 21.07 12.82 -17.83
C GLY A 99 19.65 12.24 -17.72
N ARG A 100 19.25 11.32 -18.56
CA ARG A 100 17.99 10.57 -18.38
C ARG A 100 18.07 9.66 -17.16
N GLY A 101 16.95 9.48 -16.47
CA GLY A 101 16.86 8.56 -15.36
C GLY A 101 17.14 7.09 -15.74
N PRO A 102 17.39 6.21 -14.76
CA PRO A 102 17.64 4.80 -15.02
C PRO A 102 16.42 4.14 -15.67
N ARG A 103 16.66 3.19 -16.57
CA ARG A 103 15.57 2.38 -17.16
C ARG A 103 15.07 1.37 -16.16
N LEU A 104 13.85 0.86 -16.38
CA LEU A 104 13.24 -0.16 -15.50
C LEU A 104 14.17 -1.38 -15.29
N VAL A 105 14.81 -1.87 -16.35
CA VAL A 105 15.72 -3.02 -16.27
C VAL A 105 16.94 -2.75 -15.37
N ASP A 106 17.46 -1.53 -15.40
CA ASP A 106 18.61 -1.12 -14.57
C ASP A 106 18.18 -0.99 -13.10
N LEU A 107 16.98 -0.42 -12.85
CA LEU A 107 16.37 -0.35 -11.51
C LEU A 107 16.11 -1.76 -10.93
N MET A 108 15.57 -2.66 -11.72
CA MET A 108 15.31 -4.04 -11.30
C MET A 108 16.62 -4.75 -10.92
N GLY A 109 17.70 -4.56 -11.68
CA GLY A 109 19.01 -5.09 -11.33
C GLY A 109 19.53 -4.55 -10.00
N MET A 110 19.45 -3.23 -9.79
CA MET A 110 19.84 -2.59 -8.53
C MET A 110 18.99 -3.04 -7.34
N LEU A 111 17.67 -3.16 -7.51
CA LEU A 111 16.75 -3.64 -6.48
C LEU A 111 17.10 -5.06 -6.04
N LYS A 112 17.30 -5.99 -6.99
CA LYS A 112 17.64 -7.40 -6.70
C LYS A 112 18.91 -7.50 -5.83
N ILE A 113 19.96 -6.77 -6.20
CA ILE A 113 21.22 -6.76 -5.43
C ILE A 113 21.00 -6.13 -4.04
N THR A 114 20.26 -5.02 -3.97
CA THR A 114 19.97 -4.34 -2.69
C THR A 114 19.18 -5.26 -1.75
N ILE A 115 18.12 -5.88 -2.24
CA ILE A 115 17.25 -6.79 -1.47
C ILE A 115 18.04 -8.01 -0.98
N ALA A 116 18.95 -8.56 -1.81
CA ALA A 116 19.76 -9.71 -1.42
C ALA A 116 20.67 -9.42 -0.21
N SER A 117 21.00 -8.14 0.05
CA SER A 117 21.82 -7.71 1.19
C SER A 117 21.02 -7.46 2.48
N ILE A 118 19.70 -7.47 2.41
CA ILE A 118 18.80 -7.16 3.54
C ILE A 118 18.15 -8.45 4.03
N PRO A 119 18.14 -8.74 5.35
CA PRO A 119 17.57 -9.97 5.90
C PRO A 119 16.06 -10.14 5.61
N GLN A 120 15.29 -9.06 5.71
CA GLN A 120 13.85 -9.06 5.44
C GLN A 120 13.43 -7.73 4.83
N VAL A 121 12.62 -7.77 3.77
CA VAL A 121 12.11 -6.58 3.06
C VAL A 121 10.59 -6.64 2.98
N PHE A 122 9.94 -5.55 3.34
CA PHE A 122 8.52 -5.31 3.11
C PHE A 122 8.35 -4.22 2.04
N ILE A 123 7.51 -4.49 1.05
CA ILE A 123 7.11 -3.53 0.03
C ILE A 123 5.61 -3.35 0.16
N CYS A 124 5.19 -2.15 0.53
CA CYS A 124 3.80 -1.79 0.74
C CYS A 124 3.35 -0.82 -0.35
N LEU A 125 2.32 -1.16 -1.12
CA LEU A 125 1.70 -0.28 -2.11
C LEU A 125 0.24 -0.08 -1.73
N ASP A 126 -0.11 1.13 -1.39
CA ASP A 126 -1.47 1.52 -1.03
C ASP A 126 -2.23 2.04 -2.25
N ALA A 127 -3.53 1.73 -2.31
CA ALA A 127 -4.45 2.18 -3.33
C ALA A 127 -3.99 1.86 -4.78
N LEU A 128 -3.59 0.60 -5.04
CA LEU A 128 -3.12 0.16 -6.37
C LEU A 128 -4.10 0.49 -7.50
N ASP A 129 -5.40 0.53 -7.21
CA ASP A 129 -6.45 0.91 -8.16
C ASP A 129 -6.40 2.37 -8.60
N GLU A 130 -5.67 3.22 -7.91
CA GLU A 130 -5.46 4.61 -8.29
C GLU A 130 -4.31 4.78 -9.31
N CYS A 131 -3.54 3.74 -9.57
CA CYS A 131 -2.59 3.72 -10.68
C CYS A 131 -3.30 3.62 -12.02
N LEU A 132 -2.68 4.17 -13.09
CA LEU A 132 -3.22 3.98 -14.44
C LEU A 132 -3.29 2.49 -14.80
N PRO A 133 -4.43 1.98 -15.30
CA PRO A 133 -4.60 0.56 -15.63
C PRO A 133 -3.52 0.00 -16.57
N LYS A 134 -2.99 0.82 -17.47
CA LYS A 134 -1.91 0.41 -18.40
C LYS A 134 -0.58 0.09 -17.72
N HIS A 135 -0.34 0.61 -16.49
CA HIS A 135 0.90 0.39 -15.74
C HIS A 135 0.80 -0.77 -14.74
N ILE A 136 -0.41 -1.15 -14.32
CA ILE A 136 -0.62 -2.22 -13.33
C ILE A 136 0.00 -3.55 -13.76
N PRO A 137 -0.19 -4.04 -15.00
CA PRO A 137 0.41 -5.31 -15.44
C PRO A 137 1.94 -5.34 -15.33
N GLU A 138 2.62 -4.33 -15.85
CA GLU A 138 4.08 -4.23 -15.81
C GLU A 138 4.60 -4.10 -14.37
N LEU A 139 3.88 -3.35 -13.51
CA LEU A 139 4.21 -3.19 -12.10
C LEU A 139 4.10 -4.53 -11.35
N LEU A 140 2.97 -5.24 -11.49
CA LEU A 140 2.75 -6.53 -10.85
C LEU A 140 3.73 -7.59 -11.36
N GLU A 141 4.08 -7.57 -12.64
CA GLU A 141 5.11 -8.44 -13.22
C GLU A 141 6.48 -8.17 -12.61
N SER A 142 6.87 -6.90 -12.50
CA SER A 142 8.13 -6.48 -11.89
C SER A 142 8.22 -6.90 -10.42
N LEU A 143 7.14 -6.72 -9.65
CA LEU A 143 7.06 -7.17 -8.26
C LEU A 143 7.13 -8.68 -8.14
N ARG A 144 6.44 -9.41 -9.01
CA ARG A 144 6.50 -10.89 -9.06
C ARG A 144 7.93 -11.38 -9.30
N ASP A 145 8.64 -10.74 -10.22
CA ASP A 145 10.01 -11.14 -10.56
C ASP A 145 10.98 -10.94 -9.40
N ILE A 146 10.79 -9.89 -8.59
CA ILE A 146 11.56 -9.68 -7.36
C ILE A 146 11.22 -10.77 -6.32
N VAL A 147 9.94 -11.08 -6.10
CA VAL A 147 9.51 -12.10 -5.13
C VAL A 147 10.01 -13.50 -5.50
N ARG A 148 10.07 -13.82 -6.79
CA ARG A 148 10.56 -15.12 -7.25
C ARG A 148 12.04 -15.35 -6.93
N GLU A 149 12.83 -14.31 -6.92
CA GLU A 149 14.27 -14.39 -6.68
C GLU A 149 14.65 -14.34 -5.20
N SER A 150 13.73 -13.93 -4.31
CA SER A 150 14.04 -13.82 -2.90
C SER A 150 12.86 -14.20 -2.00
N LEU A 151 13.09 -15.18 -1.12
CA LEU A 151 12.15 -15.55 -0.06
C LEU A 151 12.08 -14.52 1.09
N ARG A 152 12.94 -13.52 1.05
CA ARG A 152 13.06 -12.46 2.08
C ARG A 152 12.10 -11.30 1.85
N ILE A 153 11.33 -11.33 0.77
CA ILE A 153 10.40 -10.25 0.42
C ILE A 153 8.99 -10.62 0.84
N ARG A 154 8.30 -9.63 1.39
CA ARG A 154 6.86 -9.64 1.60
C ARG A 154 6.27 -8.43 0.89
N ILE A 155 5.19 -8.64 0.15
CA ILE A 155 4.48 -7.57 -0.53
C ILE A 155 3.10 -7.42 0.11
N PHE A 156 2.77 -6.21 0.44
CA PHE A 156 1.49 -5.79 0.94
C PHE A 156 0.88 -4.82 -0.07
N LEU A 157 -0.28 -5.17 -0.59
CA LEU A 157 -1.02 -4.33 -1.54
C LEU A 157 -2.38 -3.98 -0.94
N THR A 158 -2.84 -2.77 -1.20
CA THR A 158 -4.23 -2.42 -0.97
C THR A 158 -4.86 -1.93 -2.26
N GLY A 159 -6.18 -1.99 -2.33
CA GLY A 159 -6.93 -1.51 -3.46
C GLY A 159 -8.38 -1.98 -3.44
N ARG A 160 -9.19 -1.44 -4.32
CA ARG A 160 -10.59 -1.82 -4.46
C ARG A 160 -10.71 -3.27 -4.94
N PRO A 161 -11.87 -3.94 -4.71
CA PRO A 161 -12.06 -5.36 -5.02
C PRO A 161 -11.69 -5.79 -6.45
N HIS A 162 -11.79 -4.89 -7.43
CA HIS A 162 -11.50 -5.21 -8.83
C HIS A 162 -10.02 -5.53 -9.11
N VAL A 163 -9.07 -4.99 -8.33
CA VAL A 163 -7.63 -5.30 -8.50
C VAL A 163 -7.25 -6.70 -8.00
N LYS A 164 -8.16 -7.38 -7.29
CA LYS A 164 -7.94 -8.75 -6.80
C LYS A 164 -7.62 -9.72 -7.94
N GLY A 165 -8.37 -9.63 -9.04
CA GLY A 165 -8.16 -10.50 -10.21
C GLY A 165 -6.78 -10.33 -10.83
N ASP A 166 -6.29 -9.10 -10.91
CA ASP A 166 -4.95 -8.80 -11.41
C ASP A 166 -3.88 -9.34 -10.46
N ALA A 167 -3.97 -9.09 -9.15
CA ALA A 167 -3.03 -9.63 -8.19
C ALA A 167 -2.96 -11.17 -8.24
N GLN A 168 -4.11 -11.85 -8.30
CA GLN A 168 -4.18 -13.31 -8.38
C GLN A 168 -3.60 -13.89 -9.69
N ARG A 169 -3.63 -13.14 -10.78
CA ARG A 169 -3.04 -13.55 -12.07
C ARG A 169 -1.51 -13.61 -12.00
N TYR A 170 -0.88 -12.67 -11.30
CA TYR A 170 0.58 -12.56 -11.24
C TYR A 170 1.19 -13.36 -10.09
N PHE A 171 0.45 -13.59 -9.00
CA PHE A 171 0.96 -14.27 -7.82
C PHE A 171 0.14 -15.52 -7.50
N SER A 172 0.80 -16.66 -7.44
CA SER A 172 0.15 -17.97 -7.22
C SER A 172 -0.36 -18.18 -5.79
N LYS A 173 0.12 -17.41 -4.83
CA LYS A 173 -0.22 -17.52 -3.41
C LYS A 173 -0.49 -16.14 -2.82
N VAL A 174 -1.70 -15.64 -3.06
CA VAL A 174 -2.18 -14.38 -2.50
C VAL A 174 -3.04 -14.67 -1.28
N VAL A 175 -2.75 -14.03 -0.16
CA VAL A 175 -3.71 -13.92 0.94
C VAL A 175 -4.54 -12.66 0.66
N VAL A 176 -5.83 -12.82 0.48
CA VAL A 176 -6.77 -11.71 0.32
C VAL A 176 -7.52 -11.53 1.62
N ILE A 177 -7.46 -10.34 2.17
CA ILE A 177 -8.18 -9.95 3.38
C ILE A 177 -9.22 -8.91 2.95
N PRO A 178 -10.50 -9.30 2.84
CA PRO A 178 -11.55 -8.33 2.57
C PRO A 178 -11.77 -7.50 3.84
N ILE A 179 -11.75 -6.18 3.69
CA ILE A 179 -12.10 -5.25 4.76
C ILE A 179 -13.42 -4.64 4.39
N SER A 180 -14.44 -4.92 5.18
CA SER A 180 -15.75 -4.31 5.07
C SER A 180 -15.93 -3.35 6.26
N PRO A 181 -16.43 -2.12 6.02
CA PRO A 181 -16.73 -1.22 7.11
C PRO A 181 -17.82 -1.84 8.00
N ASN A 182 -17.65 -1.72 9.32
CA ASN A 182 -18.69 -2.08 10.27
C ASN A 182 -19.79 -1.01 10.23
N LEU A 183 -21.05 -1.42 10.15
CA LEU A 183 -22.19 -0.48 10.12
C LEU A 183 -22.24 0.42 11.36
N ASP A 184 -21.87 -0.12 12.52
CA ASP A 184 -21.83 0.67 13.77
C ASP A 184 -20.76 1.77 13.71
N ASP A 185 -19.58 1.48 13.12
CA ASP A 185 -18.52 2.47 12.95
C ASP A 185 -18.94 3.58 11.99
N ILE A 186 -19.65 3.22 10.92
CA ILE A 186 -20.19 4.17 9.96
C ILE A 186 -21.23 5.06 10.63
N GLN A 187 -22.17 4.45 11.36
CA GLN A 187 -23.17 5.18 12.10
C GLN A 187 -22.54 6.18 13.07
N ASN A 188 -21.61 5.71 13.91
CA ASN A 188 -20.88 6.56 14.84
C ASN A 188 -20.12 7.70 14.15
N TYR A 189 -19.51 7.42 13.00
CA TYR A 189 -18.83 8.44 12.20
C TYR A 189 -19.81 9.51 11.69
N VAL A 190 -20.93 9.08 11.11
CA VAL A 190 -21.96 10.00 10.57
C VAL A 190 -22.53 10.85 11.68
N GLU A 191 -22.93 10.25 12.81
CA GLU A 191 -23.44 10.95 13.97
C GLU A 191 -22.44 11.99 14.51
N THR A 192 -21.15 11.59 14.64
CA THR A 192 -20.09 12.51 15.07
C THR A 192 -19.89 13.67 14.08
N ARG A 193 -20.03 13.42 12.78
CA ARG A 193 -19.93 14.48 11.76
C ARG A 193 -21.11 15.44 11.83
N LEU A 194 -22.32 14.93 12.04
CA LEU A 194 -23.52 15.76 12.21
C LEU A 194 -23.45 16.61 13.48
N ASP A 195 -22.86 16.09 14.57
CA ASP A 195 -22.68 16.84 15.81
C ASP A 195 -21.64 17.97 15.69
N ARG A 196 -20.69 17.84 14.76
CA ARG A 196 -19.65 18.84 14.47
C ARG A 196 -20.02 19.81 13.35
N ASP A 197 -21.26 19.76 12.87
CA ASP A 197 -21.73 20.74 11.90
C ASP A 197 -21.64 22.14 12.46
N LEU A 198 -21.42 23.13 11.58
CA LEU A 198 -21.32 24.55 11.96
C LEU A 198 -22.67 25.12 12.43
N GLU A 199 -23.78 24.53 11.99
CA GLU A 199 -25.13 24.92 12.33
C GLU A 199 -25.99 23.70 12.75
N PRO A 200 -25.64 23.00 13.85
CA PRO A 200 -26.35 21.78 14.23
C PRO A 200 -27.80 22.03 14.61
N GLU A 201 -28.13 23.26 15.07
CA GLU A 201 -29.49 23.67 15.45
C GLU A 201 -30.41 23.91 14.24
N ALA A 202 -29.84 24.12 13.04
CA ALA A 202 -30.61 24.26 11.80
C ALA A 202 -31.13 22.92 11.27
N MET A 203 -30.58 21.83 11.77
CA MET A 203 -30.92 20.46 11.35
C MET A 203 -31.93 19.84 12.32
N SER A 204 -33.13 19.52 11.80
CA SER A 204 -34.12 18.81 12.61
C SER A 204 -33.67 17.39 12.97
N ASN A 205 -34.15 16.88 14.11
CA ASN A 205 -33.86 15.50 14.51
C ASN A 205 -34.32 14.48 13.46
N ASP A 206 -35.46 14.71 12.82
CA ASP A 206 -35.98 13.83 11.78
C ASP A 206 -35.03 13.77 10.55
N LEU A 207 -34.48 14.91 10.14
CA LEU A 207 -33.53 14.98 9.06
C LEU A 207 -32.21 14.25 9.43
N ARG A 208 -31.75 14.37 10.67
CA ARG A 208 -30.55 13.64 11.16
C ARG A 208 -30.75 12.13 11.06
N VAL A 209 -31.89 11.63 11.55
CA VAL A 209 -32.25 10.21 11.50
C VAL A 209 -32.34 9.73 10.06
N ASP A 210 -32.93 10.51 9.17
CA ASP A 210 -33.05 10.17 7.74
C ASP A 210 -31.68 10.11 7.06
N ILE A 211 -30.76 11.04 7.36
CA ILE A 211 -29.39 11.04 6.81
C ILE A 211 -28.67 9.75 7.22
N VAL A 212 -28.69 9.40 8.51
CA VAL A 212 -28.04 8.19 9.00
C VAL A 212 -28.64 6.95 8.32
N ARG A 213 -29.98 6.85 8.30
CA ARG A 213 -30.67 5.71 7.66
C ARG A 213 -30.32 5.55 6.20
N VAL A 214 -30.41 6.63 5.41
CA VAL A 214 -30.12 6.57 3.96
C VAL A 214 -28.67 6.20 3.69
N ILE A 215 -27.72 6.68 4.48
CA ILE A 215 -26.30 6.32 4.33
C ILE A 215 -26.09 4.83 4.62
N LEU A 216 -26.66 4.31 5.73
CA LEU A 216 -26.53 2.89 6.10
C LEU A 216 -27.19 1.96 5.07
N GLU A 217 -28.36 2.31 4.55
CA GLU A 217 -29.02 1.57 3.47
C GLU A 217 -28.15 1.50 2.21
N LYS A 218 -27.58 2.64 1.78
CA LYS A 218 -26.73 2.70 0.58
C LYS A 218 -25.45 1.88 0.71
N ILE A 219 -24.89 1.77 1.89
CA ILE A 219 -23.65 1.01 2.14
C ILE A 219 -23.96 -0.49 2.19
N SER A 220 -25.14 -0.87 2.70
CA SER A 220 -25.57 -2.28 2.73
C SER A 220 -25.81 -2.86 1.34
N ASP A 221 -26.05 -2.01 0.33
CA ASP A 221 -26.30 -2.38 -1.07
C ASP A 221 -25.02 -2.46 -1.92
N MET A 222 -23.84 -2.11 -1.36
CA MET A 222 -22.53 -2.15 -2.05
C MET A 222 -21.72 -3.40 -1.74
#